data_c6b7e331fc9e61dc1459c020b5936d1b
#
_entry.id   c6b7e331fc9e61dc1459c020b5936d1b
#
_cell.length_a   1.000
_cell.length_b   1.000
_cell.length_c   1.000
_cell.angle_alpha   90.00
_cell.angle_beta   90.00
_cell.angle_gamma   90.00
#
_symmetry.space_group_name_H-M   'P 1'
#
loop_
_entity.id
_entity.type
_entity.pdbx_description
1 polymer ?
#
loop_
_entity_poly.entity_id
_entity_poly.type
_entity_poly.pdbx_seq_one_letter_code
_entity_poly.pdbx_strand_id
1 'polypeptide(L)'
;MLTEFLRDHPVRELLSGGTRVLFPPAEDRRAWEGIPEGYRREIRELAGKYAAVTWPARTASGFLAFVTTGSRRADEDPYFTRRRKLCAEVLDACLDPDAVMDDIVDGIWMICEESTWVISAHNVNPIPGAPAAAEYPLPDIRKPYVDLFCAQTGMILSLTASLLGKRLDAVSPLIRKRIREEIRRRILRPFMATDDFWWMGFRRKDLNNWTPWILSNILVCAVYDPMPRAKLADLLERACGMLDRYLDTLPEDGGCDEGAGYWNMAGGALLDCLEILEKVTGGKMAFRQDEKIRNIMAFPAKMEMGGGWFANFADCDARPFISGERLETAGRMLGDPALAALGIRMRGTVAAQLNDTPHLTRALDLIFHAPAEAAQAAEPGDTWLPDLQVRLVRRGGWTLACKGGHNGECHNHNDVGSFILFRNGEPAVVDAGNMVYTAKTFSAERYTLWNVQAEWHNLPIIGGHAQKQGRDHAARNVKRTPDGMELDLAGAYGEDAGIGSLKRTFALDESGLKLTDEGLLREAQETEWIFLLREKPEWENGMIRAGSLEIRCPEGLEFSAEEKPVTDARMARNWPGSLWRVHLRGRKTDRFRMEFVFSASGREA
;
A
#
# COMPACT_ATOMS: atom_id res chain seq x y z
N MET A 1 -4.67 -4.83 22.98
CA MET A 1 -4.61 -3.35 23.11
C MET A 1 -6.00 -2.72 23.14
N LEU A 2 -6.75 -2.63 22.03
CA LEU A 2 -8.07 -1.98 22.00
C LEU A 2 -9.08 -2.68 22.91
N THR A 3 -9.19 -4.00 22.81
CA THR A 3 -10.09 -4.79 23.69
C THR A 3 -9.67 -4.78 25.14
N GLU A 4 -8.39 -4.64 25.46
CA GLU A 4 -7.89 -4.47 26.81
C GLU A 4 -8.38 -3.14 27.40
N PHE A 5 -8.24 -2.04 26.66
CA PHE A 5 -8.80 -0.75 27.04
C PHE A 5 -10.31 -0.82 27.28
N LEU A 6 -11.04 -1.58 26.47
CA LEU A 6 -12.49 -1.72 26.58
C LEU A 6 -12.96 -2.56 27.78
N ARG A 7 -12.10 -3.34 28.44
CA ARG A 7 -12.44 -4.04 29.69
C ARG A 7 -12.75 -3.05 30.81
N ASP A 8 -11.97 -1.97 30.88
CA ASP A 8 -12.12 -0.94 31.91
C ASP A 8 -13.05 0.21 31.47
N HIS A 9 -13.31 0.33 30.16
CA HIS A 9 -14.07 1.40 29.56
C HIS A 9 -15.11 0.86 28.57
N PRO A 10 -16.30 0.43 29.03
CA PRO A 10 -17.33 -0.14 28.17
C PRO A 10 -17.75 0.83 27.05
N VAL A 11 -17.78 0.35 25.80
CA VAL A 11 -18.12 1.19 24.62
C VAL A 11 -19.43 1.94 24.77
N ARG A 12 -20.42 1.32 25.41
CA ARG A 12 -21.75 1.94 25.66
C ARG A 12 -21.64 3.24 26.44
N GLU A 13 -20.72 3.33 27.38
CA GLU A 13 -20.46 4.51 28.19
C GLU A 13 -19.65 5.54 27.40
N LEU A 14 -18.66 5.07 26.62
CA LEU A 14 -17.82 5.91 25.79
C LEU A 14 -18.63 6.68 24.72
N LEU A 15 -19.65 6.05 24.14
CA LEU A 15 -20.52 6.65 23.13
C LEU A 15 -21.38 7.83 23.64
N SER A 16 -21.39 8.12 24.95
CA SER A 16 -22.21 9.21 25.52
C SER A 16 -21.75 10.61 25.12
N GLY A 17 -20.46 10.79 24.78
CA GLY A 17 -19.87 12.11 24.47
C GLY A 17 -19.49 12.32 23.00
N GLY A 18 -19.71 11.33 22.14
CA GLY A 18 -19.26 11.36 20.77
C GLY A 18 -20.28 11.87 19.75
N THR A 19 -19.85 11.98 18.51
CA THR A 19 -20.68 12.36 17.36
C THR A 19 -20.89 11.22 16.40
N ARG A 20 -22.05 11.19 15.75
CA ARG A 20 -22.33 10.34 14.57
C ARG A 20 -22.22 11.09 13.26
N VAL A 21 -21.78 12.32 13.27
CA VAL A 21 -21.57 13.13 12.07
C VAL A 21 -20.07 13.22 11.84
N LEU A 22 -19.56 12.49 10.86
CA LEU A 22 -18.14 12.50 10.51
C LEU A 22 -17.78 13.69 9.62
N PHE A 23 -18.70 14.09 8.73
CA PHE A 23 -18.54 15.19 7.78
C PHE A 23 -19.77 16.07 7.73
N PRO A 24 -19.63 17.38 7.45
CA PRO A 24 -20.77 18.32 7.39
C PRO A 24 -21.71 17.95 6.23
N PRO A 25 -23.04 17.94 6.47
CA PRO A 25 -24.01 17.76 5.38
C PRO A 25 -23.99 18.94 4.41
N ALA A 26 -24.54 18.77 3.20
CA ALA A 26 -24.56 19.81 2.15
C ALA A 26 -25.26 21.10 2.59
N GLU A 27 -26.17 21.03 3.57
CA GLU A 27 -26.85 22.17 4.16
C GLU A 27 -25.94 23.05 5.04
N ASP A 28 -24.82 22.52 5.53
CA ASP A 28 -23.81 23.34 6.21
C ASP A 28 -23.00 24.14 5.18
N ARG A 29 -23.64 25.15 4.63
CA ARG A 29 -23.08 26.00 3.57
C ARG A 29 -21.74 26.61 3.97
N ARG A 30 -21.62 27.01 5.25
CA ARG A 30 -20.38 27.61 5.76
C ARG A 30 -19.20 26.66 5.62
N ALA A 31 -19.38 25.37 5.92
CA ALA A 31 -18.34 24.38 5.77
C ALA A 31 -17.95 24.16 4.28
N TRP A 32 -18.95 24.01 3.40
CA TRP A 32 -18.72 23.75 1.98
C TRP A 32 -18.17 24.96 1.21
N GLU A 33 -18.60 26.17 1.54
CA GLU A 33 -18.08 27.42 0.97
C GLU A 33 -16.66 27.74 1.49
N GLY A 34 -16.31 27.24 2.67
CA GLY A 34 -14.98 27.37 3.25
C GLY A 34 -13.90 26.47 2.62
N ILE A 35 -14.28 25.55 1.75
CA ILE A 35 -13.33 24.68 1.03
C ILE A 35 -12.44 25.51 0.09
N PRO A 36 -11.09 25.29 0.08
CA PRO A 36 -10.18 25.99 -0.82
C PRO A 36 -10.64 25.94 -2.29
N GLU A 37 -10.53 27.06 -3.01
CA GLU A 37 -11.00 27.19 -4.40
C GLU A 37 -10.39 26.16 -5.35
N GLY A 38 -9.14 25.76 -5.11
CA GLY A 38 -8.48 24.71 -5.89
C GLY A 38 -9.27 23.40 -5.88
N TYR A 39 -9.72 22.96 -4.70
CA TYR A 39 -10.52 21.73 -4.56
C TYR A 39 -11.94 21.90 -5.11
N ARG A 40 -12.56 23.07 -4.93
CA ARG A 40 -13.88 23.34 -5.52
C ARG A 40 -13.86 23.27 -7.03
N ARG A 41 -12.82 23.84 -7.67
CA ARG A 41 -12.62 23.76 -9.12
C ARG A 41 -12.39 22.31 -9.57
N GLU A 42 -11.51 21.57 -8.88
CA GLU A 42 -11.22 20.17 -9.19
C GLU A 42 -12.49 19.30 -9.10
N ILE A 43 -13.32 19.47 -8.08
CA ILE A 43 -14.59 18.75 -7.93
C ILE A 43 -15.50 19.02 -9.13
N ARG A 44 -15.67 20.29 -9.56
CA ARG A 44 -16.48 20.66 -10.73
C ARG A 44 -15.94 20.06 -12.02
N GLU A 45 -14.63 20.09 -12.23
CA GLU A 45 -13.98 19.49 -13.39
C GLU A 45 -14.21 17.98 -13.42
N LEU A 46 -14.09 17.33 -12.28
CA LEU A 46 -14.32 15.89 -12.15
C LEU A 46 -15.77 15.52 -12.41
N ALA A 47 -16.74 16.25 -11.85
CA ALA A 47 -18.16 16.07 -12.09
C ALA A 47 -18.50 16.30 -13.59
N GLY A 48 -17.97 17.37 -14.20
CA GLY A 48 -18.13 17.64 -15.64
C GLY A 48 -17.61 16.51 -16.52
N LYS A 49 -16.47 15.89 -16.16
CA LYS A 49 -15.96 14.70 -16.84
C LYS A 49 -16.94 13.52 -16.76
N TYR A 50 -17.55 13.29 -15.60
CA TYR A 50 -18.46 12.17 -15.40
C TYR A 50 -19.89 12.45 -15.88
N ALA A 51 -20.33 13.69 -15.99
CA ALA A 51 -21.64 14.05 -16.55
C ALA A 51 -21.83 13.53 -17.98
N ALA A 52 -20.76 13.45 -18.78
CA ALA A 52 -20.79 12.88 -20.12
C ALA A 52 -20.77 11.33 -20.16
N VAL A 53 -20.56 10.69 -19.01
CA VAL A 53 -20.47 9.23 -18.90
C VAL A 53 -21.85 8.65 -18.60
N THR A 54 -22.39 7.86 -19.52
CA THR A 54 -23.60 7.06 -19.26
C THR A 54 -23.31 6.03 -18.17
N TRP A 55 -24.27 5.77 -17.30
CA TRP A 55 -24.15 4.72 -16.27
C TRP A 55 -23.91 3.36 -16.94
N PRO A 56 -22.72 2.74 -16.80
CA PRO A 56 -22.41 1.50 -17.52
C PRO A 56 -23.20 0.32 -16.93
N ALA A 57 -23.65 -0.59 -17.80
CA ALA A 57 -24.29 -1.82 -17.35
C ALA A 57 -23.27 -2.79 -16.74
N ARG A 58 -23.56 -3.33 -15.57
CA ARG A 58 -22.84 -4.46 -14.97
C ARG A 58 -23.62 -5.73 -15.26
N THR A 59 -23.05 -6.67 -16.05
CA THR A 59 -23.75 -7.83 -16.58
C THR A 59 -23.23 -9.14 -16.00
N ALA A 60 -24.06 -10.19 -15.99
CA ALA A 60 -23.64 -11.52 -15.58
C ALA A 60 -22.50 -12.07 -16.47
N SER A 61 -22.53 -11.80 -17.78
CA SER A 61 -21.45 -12.20 -18.70
C SER A 61 -20.12 -11.49 -18.40
N GLY A 62 -20.16 -10.18 -18.05
CA GLY A 62 -18.99 -9.45 -17.61
C GLY A 62 -18.42 -10.01 -16.31
N PHE A 63 -19.29 -10.36 -15.36
CA PHE A 63 -18.88 -11.00 -14.11
C PHE A 63 -18.25 -12.38 -14.34
N LEU A 64 -18.83 -13.20 -15.24
CA LEU A 64 -18.30 -14.53 -15.61
C LEU A 64 -17.00 -14.46 -16.41
N ALA A 65 -16.65 -13.33 -17.03
CA ALA A 65 -15.44 -13.19 -17.83
C ALA A 65 -14.17 -13.47 -17.02
N PHE A 66 -14.16 -13.23 -15.72
CA PHE A 66 -13.04 -13.59 -14.86
C PHE A 66 -12.75 -15.10 -14.87
N VAL A 67 -13.78 -15.94 -14.80
CA VAL A 67 -13.65 -17.40 -14.81
C VAL A 67 -13.38 -17.94 -16.23
N THR A 68 -14.03 -17.36 -17.23
CA THR A 68 -13.97 -17.90 -18.61
C THR A 68 -12.74 -17.44 -19.39
N THR A 69 -12.24 -16.22 -19.13
CA THR A 69 -11.14 -15.61 -19.89
C THR A 69 -10.01 -15.03 -19.01
N GLY A 70 -10.16 -15.05 -17.68
CA GLY A 70 -9.23 -14.39 -16.74
C GLY A 70 -9.36 -12.86 -16.71
N SER A 71 -10.31 -12.26 -17.43
CA SER A 71 -10.48 -10.81 -17.50
C SER A 71 -11.16 -10.26 -16.25
N ARG A 72 -10.46 -9.45 -15.48
CA ARG A 72 -11.02 -8.65 -14.38
C ARG A 72 -11.79 -7.44 -14.90
N ARG A 73 -11.27 -6.80 -15.97
CA ARG A 73 -11.76 -5.51 -16.47
C ARG A 73 -13.22 -5.53 -16.91
N ALA A 74 -13.69 -6.67 -17.45
CA ALA A 74 -15.07 -6.80 -17.92
C ALA A 74 -16.12 -6.53 -16.82
N ASP A 75 -15.80 -6.84 -15.55
CA ASP A 75 -16.64 -6.55 -14.39
C ASP A 75 -16.20 -5.28 -13.64
N GLU A 76 -14.88 -5.10 -13.46
CA GLU A 76 -14.33 -4.02 -12.63
C GLU A 76 -14.48 -2.62 -13.27
N ASP A 77 -14.32 -2.50 -14.59
CA ASP A 77 -14.45 -1.20 -15.27
C ASP A 77 -15.86 -0.59 -15.07
N PRO A 78 -16.99 -1.29 -15.35
CA PRO A 78 -18.32 -0.76 -15.06
C PRO A 78 -18.60 -0.61 -13.56
N TYR A 79 -18.07 -1.50 -12.72
CA TYR A 79 -18.22 -1.46 -11.27
C TYR A 79 -17.63 -0.17 -10.68
N PHE A 80 -16.36 0.10 -10.94
CA PHE A 80 -15.68 1.27 -10.41
C PHE A 80 -16.13 2.58 -11.08
N THR A 81 -16.49 2.54 -12.36
CA THR A 81 -17.02 3.72 -13.06
C THR A 81 -18.30 4.24 -12.40
N ARG A 82 -19.22 3.36 -12.01
CA ARG A 82 -20.43 3.76 -11.28
C ARG A 82 -20.10 4.46 -9.97
N ARG A 83 -19.15 3.91 -9.19
CA ARG A 83 -18.77 4.47 -7.88
C ARG A 83 -18.06 5.80 -8.02
N ARG A 84 -17.15 5.91 -8.98
CA ARG A 84 -16.43 7.17 -9.29
C ARG A 84 -17.38 8.28 -9.72
N LYS A 85 -18.29 7.97 -10.66
CA LYS A 85 -19.31 8.91 -11.11
C LYS A 85 -20.18 9.37 -9.94
N LEU A 86 -20.72 8.45 -9.15
CA LEU A 86 -21.52 8.81 -7.98
C LEU A 86 -20.76 9.71 -7.00
N CYS A 87 -19.52 9.38 -6.66
CA CYS A 87 -18.71 10.20 -5.74
C CYS A 87 -18.49 11.61 -6.29
N ALA A 88 -18.17 11.76 -7.58
CA ALA A 88 -17.93 13.06 -8.20
C ALA A 88 -19.18 13.93 -8.18
N GLU A 89 -20.32 13.37 -8.55
CA GLU A 89 -21.61 14.07 -8.59
C GLU A 89 -22.12 14.43 -7.18
N VAL A 90 -21.91 13.55 -6.20
CA VAL A 90 -22.26 13.83 -4.80
C VAL A 90 -21.44 15.01 -4.25
N LEU A 91 -20.13 15.06 -4.51
CA LEU A 91 -19.28 16.17 -4.08
C LEU A 91 -19.69 17.48 -4.76
N ASP A 92 -19.97 17.45 -6.05
CA ASP A 92 -20.44 18.63 -6.79
C ASP A 92 -21.80 19.13 -6.29
N ALA A 93 -22.74 18.22 -6.06
CA ALA A 93 -24.04 18.55 -5.49
C ALA A 93 -23.93 19.13 -4.06
N CYS A 94 -22.89 18.78 -3.30
CA CYS A 94 -22.63 19.44 -2.02
C CYS A 94 -22.13 20.88 -2.19
N LEU A 95 -21.43 21.19 -3.27
CA LEU A 95 -20.99 22.55 -3.61
C LEU A 95 -22.11 23.40 -4.17
N ASP A 96 -22.97 22.81 -5.02
CA ASP A 96 -24.09 23.47 -5.69
C ASP A 96 -25.42 23.10 -5.04
N PRO A 97 -26.10 24.04 -4.32
CA PRO A 97 -27.41 23.79 -3.73
C PRO A 97 -28.51 23.49 -4.76
N ASP A 98 -28.36 24.00 -5.99
CA ASP A 98 -29.36 23.91 -7.05
C ASP A 98 -29.08 22.73 -8.03
N ALA A 99 -28.04 21.92 -7.77
CA ALA A 99 -27.71 20.76 -8.61
C ALA A 99 -28.91 19.80 -8.75
N VAL A 100 -29.14 19.34 -9.97
CA VAL A 100 -30.21 18.36 -10.27
C VAL A 100 -29.85 17.01 -9.67
N MET A 101 -30.81 16.36 -9.03
CA MET A 101 -30.60 15.12 -8.29
C MET A 101 -30.81 13.84 -9.11
N ASP A 102 -31.37 13.95 -10.32
CA ASP A 102 -31.82 12.77 -11.10
C ASP A 102 -30.71 11.78 -11.37
N ASP A 103 -29.54 12.25 -11.84
CA ASP A 103 -28.40 11.39 -12.17
C ASP A 103 -27.80 10.71 -10.91
N ILE A 104 -27.76 11.44 -9.79
CA ILE A 104 -27.35 10.87 -8.48
C ILE A 104 -28.32 9.78 -8.03
N VAL A 105 -29.63 10.03 -8.17
CA VAL A 105 -30.66 9.07 -7.80
C VAL A 105 -30.61 7.82 -8.68
N ASP A 106 -30.40 7.98 -9.99
CA ASP A 106 -30.18 6.88 -10.92
C ASP A 106 -28.96 6.05 -10.55
N GLY A 107 -27.85 6.70 -10.20
CA GLY A 107 -26.64 6.02 -9.74
C GLY A 107 -26.87 5.21 -8.46
N ILE A 108 -27.53 5.80 -7.47
CA ILE A 108 -27.93 5.11 -6.23
C ILE A 108 -28.83 3.90 -6.57
N TRP A 109 -29.82 4.11 -7.43
CA TRP A 109 -30.75 3.06 -7.85
C TRP A 109 -30.01 1.88 -8.47
N MET A 110 -29.20 2.14 -9.50
CA MET A 110 -28.44 1.10 -10.21
C MET A 110 -27.47 0.35 -9.31
N ILE A 111 -26.79 1.05 -8.34
CA ILE A 111 -25.89 0.39 -7.40
C ILE A 111 -26.67 -0.48 -6.40
N CYS A 112 -27.83 -0.03 -5.93
CA CYS A 112 -28.68 -0.80 -5.03
C CYS A 112 -29.29 -2.04 -5.70
N GLU A 113 -29.49 -2.03 -7.02
CA GLU A 113 -30.02 -3.16 -7.78
C GLU A 113 -28.97 -4.19 -8.20
N GLU A 114 -27.67 -3.91 -8.04
CA GLU A 114 -26.64 -4.92 -8.32
C GLU A 114 -26.88 -6.20 -7.51
N SER A 115 -26.72 -7.36 -8.12
CA SER A 115 -26.86 -8.66 -7.43
C SER A 115 -25.86 -8.79 -6.29
N THR A 116 -24.64 -8.26 -6.47
CA THR A 116 -23.58 -8.22 -5.44
C THR A 116 -22.76 -6.93 -5.56
N TRP A 117 -22.20 -6.49 -4.41
CA TRP A 117 -21.20 -5.43 -4.38
C TRP A 117 -19.76 -5.97 -4.33
N VAL A 118 -19.59 -7.29 -4.39
CA VAL A 118 -18.30 -7.97 -4.54
C VAL A 118 -17.90 -7.98 -6.01
N ILE A 119 -16.63 -7.81 -6.32
CA ILE A 119 -16.11 -7.97 -7.69
C ILE A 119 -15.93 -9.45 -8.03
N SER A 120 -15.94 -9.77 -9.33
CA SER A 120 -15.83 -11.15 -9.81
C SER A 120 -14.60 -11.89 -9.32
N ALA A 121 -13.43 -11.21 -9.27
CA ALA A 121 -12.18 -11.78 -8.80
C ALA A 121 -12.23 -12.21 -7.32
N HIS A 122 -12.98 -11.50 -6.48
CA HIS A 122 -13.12 -11.83 -5.06
C HIS A 122 -14.21 -12.85 -4.78
N ASN A 123 -15.14 -13.05 -5.73
CA ASN A 123 -16.22 -14.03 -5.60
C ASN A 123 -15.75 -15.48 -5.83
N VAL A 124 -14.82 -15.70 -6.77
CA VAL A 124 -14.40 -17.04 -7.23
C VAL A 124 -12.95 -17.41 -6.87
N ASN A 125 -12.20 -16.47 -6.34
CA ASN A 125 -10.80 -16.69 -5.94
C ASN A 125 -10.71 -16.75 -4.42
N PRO A 126 -11.01 -17.91 -3.79
CA PRO A 126 -10.90 -18.04 -2.35
C PRO A 126 -9.42 -17.82 -1.98
N ILE A 127 -9.16 -16.85 -1.12
CA ILE A 127 -7.85 -16.74 -0.50
C ILE A 127 -7.58 -18.02 0.27
N PRO A 128 -6.38 -18.64 0.18
CA PRO A 128 -6.10 -19.89 0.84
C PRO A 128 -6.52 -19.88 2.32
N GLY A 129 -7.31 -20.86 2.74
CA GLY A 129 -7.85 -20.95 4.10
C GLY A 129 -9.12 -20.15 4.36
N ALA A 130 -9.61 -19.35 3.38
CA ALA A 130 -10.95 -18.80 3.46
C ALA A 130 -12.00 -19.88 3.17
N PRO A 131 -13.20 -19.81 3.81
CA PRO A 131 -14.35 -20.53 3.28
C PRO A 131 -14.51 -20.14 1.81
N ALA A 132 -14.82 -21.10 0.94
CA ALA A 132 -15.09 -20.80 -0.46
C ALA A 132 -16.13 -19.65 -0.52
N ALA A 133 -15.71 -18.50 -0.99
CA ALA A 133 -16.55 -17.30 -1.00
C ALA A 133 -17.77 -17.51 -1.90
N ALA A 134 -17.60 -18.35 -2.95
CA ALA A 134 -18.69 -18.81 -3.80
C ALA A 134 -18.44 -20.26 -4.24
N GLU A 135 -19.42 -21.08 -4.03
CA GLU A 135 -19.48 -22.44 -4.60
C GLU A 135 -19.70 -22.40 -6.13
N TYR A 136 -20.16 -21.25 -6.63
CA TYR A 136 -20.52 -21.02 -8.03
C TYR A 136 -19.90 -19.71 -8.55
N PRO A 137 -19.64 -19.61 -9.87
CA PRO A 137 -19.04 -18.43 -10.46
C PRO A 137 -19.92 -17.16 -10.44
N LEU A 138 -21.24 -17.31 -10.27
CA LEU A 138 -22.17 -16.19 -10.02
C LEU A 138 -22.46 -16.06 -8.53
N PRO A 139 -22.71 -14.85 -8.01
CA PRO A 139 -22.96 -14.65 -6.60
C PRO A 139 -24.29 -15.24 -6.13
N ASP A 140 -24.29 -15.95 -4.99
CA ASP A 140 -25.54 -16.32 -4.30
C ASP A 140 -26.00 -15.15 -3.43
N ILE A 141 -27.05 -14.46 -3.83
CA ILE A 141 -27.62 -13.31 -3.11
C ILE A 141 -28.12 -13.63 -1.69
N ARG A 142 -28.31 -14.91 -1.37
CA ARG A 142 -28.72 -15.38 -0.04
C ARG A 142 -27.55 -15.57 0.91
N LYS A 143 -26.31 -15.63 0.36
CA LYS A 143 -25.05 -15.76 1.10
C LYS A 143 -24.16 -14.55 0.82
N PRO A 144 -24.52 -13.36 1.32
CA PRO A 144 -23.73 -12.17 1.06
C PRO A 144 -22.31 -12.32 1.64
N TYR A 145 -21.32 -11.99 0.82
CA TYR A 145 -19.92 -11.91 1.22
C TYR A 145 -19.51 -10.45 1.36
N VAL A 146 -18.68 -10.14 2.36
CA VAL A 146 -18.16 -8.80 2.58
C VAL A 146 -16.66 -8.80 2.27
N ASP A 147 -16.33 -8.24 1.10
CA ASP A 147 -14.96 -7.96 0.68
C ASP A 147 -14.63 -6.48 0.83
N LEU A 148 -13.45 -6.09 0.38
CA LEU A 148 -12.94 -4.71 0.35
C LEU A 148 -13.97 -3.75 -0.27
N PHE A 149 -14.45 -4.10 -1.45
CA PHE A 149 -15.24 -3.21 -2.29
C PHE A 149 -16.74 -3.24 -1.97
N CYS A 150 -17.23 -4.34 -1.42
CA CYS A 150 -18.55 -4.38 -0.82
C CYS A 150 -18.66 -3.40 0.35
N ALA A 151 -17.69 -3.45 1.27
CA ALA A 151 -17.62 -2.52 2.40
C ALA A 151 -17.48 -1.06 1.93
N GLN A 152 -16.61 -0.82 0.94
CA GLN A 152 -16.37 0.52 0.37
C GLN A 152 -17.61 1.07 -0.34
N THR A 153 -18.38 0.23 -1.06
CA THR A 153 -19.67 0.64 -1.63
C THR A 153 -20.65 1.07 -0.54
N GLY A 154 -20.70 0.34 0.58
CA GLY A 154 -21.51 0.72 1.73
C GLY A 154 -21.12 2.05 2.33
N MET A 155 -19.82 2.33 2.45
CA MET A 155 -19.28 3.61 2.90
C MET A 155 -19.72 4.75 1.96
N ILE A 156 -19.54 4.59 0.64
CA ILE A 156 -19.96 5.60 -0.36
C ILE A 156 -21.45 5.93 -0.22
N LEU A 157 -22.31 4.91 -0.17
CA LEU A 157 -23.74 5.11 -0.05
C LEU A 157 -24.15 5.69 1.31
N SER A 158 -23.48 5.32 2.40
CA SER A 158 -23.72 5.90 3.73
C SER A 158 -23.38 7.39 3.77
N LEU A 159 -22.25 7.77 3.20
CA LEU A 159 -21.85 9.17 3.08
C LEU A 159 -22.78 9.94 2.15
N THR A 160 -23.14 9.39 1.00
CA THR A 160 -24.12 10.00 0.08
C THR A 160 -25.43 10.30 0.80
N ALA A 161 -25.97 9.33 1.56
CA ALA A 161 -27.20 9.48 2.32
C ALA A 161 -27.08 10.49 3.49
N SER A 162 -25.89 10.69 4.02
CA SER A 162 -25.63 11.69 5.07
C SER A 162 -25.44 13.09 4.48
N LEU A 163 -24.60 13.20 3.45
CA LEU A 163 -24.25 14.49 2.83
C LEU A 163 -25.45 15.14 2.14
N LEU A 164 -26.25 14.37 1.40
CA LEU A 164 -27.39 14.86 0.60
C LEU A 164 -28.75 14.50 1.20
N GLY A 165 -28.80 14.15 2.48
CA GLY A 165 -29.99 13.55 3.10
C GLY A 165 -31.30 14.28 2.87
N LYS A 166 -31.35 15.59 3.10
CA LYS A 166 -32.58 16.39 2.90
C LYS A 166 -32.98 16.48 1.41
N ARG A 167 -31.99 16.56 0.53
CA ARG A 167 -32.23 16.64 -0.92
C ARG A 167 -32.75 15.33 -1.46
N LEU A 168 -32.21 14.20 -1.01
CA LEU A 168 -32.72 12.88 -1.33
C LEU A 168 -34.15 12.67 -0.81
N ASP A 169 -34.44 13.13 0.42
CA ASP A 169 -35.78 13.05 1.00
C ASP A 169 -36.79 13.94 0.25
N ALA A 170 -36.37 15.07 -0.31
CA ALA A 170 -37.21 15.92 -1.15
C ALA A 170 -37.62 15.21 -2.46
N VAL A 171 -36.76 14.36 -3.02
CA VAL A 171 -37.15 13.48 -4.15
C VAL A 171 -38.02 12.34 -3.63
N SER A 172 -37.51 11.54 -2.69
CA SER A 172 -38.27 10.49 -2.01
C SER A 172 -37.54 9.97 -0.77
N PRO A 173 -38.18 9.90 0.41
CA PRO A 173 -37.61 9.27 1.60
C PRO A 173 -37.28 7.79 1.42
N LEU A 174 -37.86 7.14 0.41
CA LEU A 174 -37.61 5.74 0.10
C LEU A 174 -36.20 5.49 -0.42
N ILE A 175 -35.52 6.49 -0.99
CA ILE A 175 -34.14 6.40 -1.47
C ILE A 175 -33.20 6.09 -0.28
N ARG A 176 -33.22 6.88 0.77
CA ARG A 176 -32.41 6.63 1.96
C ARG A 176 -32.82 5.37 2.71
N LYS A 177 -34.10 5.02 2.70
CA LYS A 177 -34.58 3.75 3.24
C LYS A 177 -33.98 2.56 2.48
N ARG A 178 -33.95 2.61 1.13
CA ARG A 178 -33.36 1.58 0.27
C ARG A 178 -31.86 1.45 0.53
N ILE A 179 -31.11 2.55 0.54
CA ILE A 179 -29.66 2.55 0.87
C ILE A 179 -29.43 1.81 2.19
N ARG A 180 -30.17 2.17 3.23
CA ARG A 180 -30.03 1.56 4.57
C ARG A 180 -30.31 0.06 4.56
N GLU A 181 -31.38 -0.38 3.92
CA GLU A 181 -31.73 -1.80 3.85
C GLU A 181 -30.68 -2.61 3.07
N GLU A 182 -30.13 -2.07 1.99
CA GLU A 182 -29.07 -2.73 1.24
C GLU A 182 -27.75 -2.83 2.05
N ILE A 183 -27.36 -1.78 2.75
CA ILE A 183 -26.17 -1.80 3.64
C ILE A 183 -26.37 -2.81 4.77
N ARG A 184 -27.54 -2.81 5.42
CA ARG A 184 -27.85 -3.78 6.47
C ARG A 184 -27.83 -5.21 5.96
N ARG A 185 -28.43 -5.47 4.79
CA ARG A 185 -28.54 -6.80 4.20
C ARG A 185 -27.18 -7.34 3.75
N ARG A 186 -26.38 -6.50 3.10
CA ARG A 186 -25.12 -6.92 2.47
C ARG A 186 -23.90 -6.84 3.39
N ILE A 187 -23.92 -5.96 4.39
CA ILE A 187 -22.74 -5.65 5.19
C ILE A 187 -22.97 -5.86 6.69
N LEU A 188 -23.87 -5.08 7.31
CA LEU A 188 -23.95 -5.04 8.78
C LEU A 188 -24.50 -6.34 9.39
N ARG A 189 -25.52 -6.95 8.78
CA ARG A 189 -26.05 -8.24 9.25
C ARG A 189 -25.05 -9.38 9.06
N PRO A 190 -24.42 -9.59 7.88
CA PRO A 190 -23.39 -10.59 7.70
C PRO A 190 -22.20 -10.38 8.64
N PHE A 191 -21.74 -9.14 8.80
CA PHE A 191 -20.65 -8.80 9.71
C PHE A 191 -20.92 -9.24 11.15
N MET A 192 -22.15 -9.11 11.62
CA MET A 192 -22.52 -9.51 12.99
C MET A 192 -22.94 -10.98 13.12
N ALA A 193 -23.27 -11.66 12.01
CA ALA A 193 -23.87 -12.99 12.03
C ALA A 193 -22.86 -14.14 11.84
N THR A 194 -21.67 -13.89 11.31
CA THR A 194 -20.67 -14.95 11.03
C THR A 194 -19.27 -14.58 11.50
N ASP A 195 -18.48 -15.60 11.80
CA ASP A 195 -17.03 -15.52 12.05
C ASP A 195 -16.21 -16.11 10.90
N ASP A 196 -16.86 -16.40 9.76
CA ASP A 196 -16.28 -17.19 8.68
C ASP A 196 -15.47 -16.38 7.67
N PHE A 197 -15.62 -15.06 7.63
CA PHE A 197 -14.83 -14.27 6.71
C PHE A 197 -13.37 -14.27 7.18
N TRP A 198 -12.47 -14.70 6.30
CA TRP A 198 -11.08 -14.94 6.65
C TRP A 198 -10.37 -13.69 7.23
N TRP A 199 -10.71 -12.50 6.72
CA TRP A 199 -10.14 -11.21 7.17
C TRP A 199 -10.56 -10.80 8.59
N MET A 200 -11.52 -11.50 9.20
CA MET A 200 -11.93 -11.27 10.58
C MET A 200 -10.96 -11.83 11.63
N GLY A 201 -10.08 -12.76 11.25
CA GLY A 201 -9.07 -13.32 12.14
C GLY A 201 -9.59 -14.34 13.15
N PHE A 202 -10.83 -14.83 13.03
CA PHE A 202 -11.34 -15.85 13.93
C PHE A 202 -10.86 -17.27 13.58
N ARG A 203 -10.67 -17.52 12.30
CA ARG A 203 -10.29 -18.85 11.78
C ARG A 203 -8.85 -18.96 11.30
N ARG A 204 -8.17 -17.84 11.10
CA ARG A 204 -6.76 -17.78 10.70
C ARG A 204 -6.06 -16.62 11.39
N LYS A 205 -4.73 -16.71 11.50
CA LYS A 205 -3.92 -15.71 12.19
C LYS A 205 -3.14 -14.80 11.24
N ASP A 206 -2.90 -15.24 10.03
CA ASP A 206 -2.15 -14.52 8.98
C ASP A 206 -3.07 -13.50 8.28
N LEU A 207 -3.38 -12.42 8.97
CA LEU A 207 -4.17 -11.32 8.45
C LEU A 207 -3.29 -10.33 7.67
N ASN A 208 -3.92 -9.57 6.78
CA ASN A 208 -3.26 -8.51 6.01
C ASN A 208 -4.13 -7.24 5.98
N ASN A 209 -3.82 -6.33 5.06
CA ASN A 209 -4.49 -5.04 4.88
C ASN A 209 -6.02 -5.12 4.66
N TRP A 210 -6.58 -6.27 4.29
CA TRP A 210 -8.03 -6.43 4.14
C TRP A 210 -8.77 -6.12 5.43
N THR A 211 -8.23 -6.53 6.58
CA THR A 211 -8.88 -6.33 7.88
C THR A 211 -9.14 -4.86 8.19
N PRO A 212 -8.14 -3.97 8.27
CA PRO A 212 -8.39 -2.56 8.58
C PRO A 212 -9.14 -1.84 7.45
N TRP A 213 -8.89 -2.19 6.17
CA TRP A 213 -9.60 -1.58 5.06
C TRP A 213 -11.10 -1.88 5.10
N ILE A 214 -11.51 -3.13 5.30
CA ILE A 214 -12.93 -3.50 5.41
C ILE A 214 -13.54 -2.86 6.66
N LEU A 215 -12.84 -2.92 7.79
CA LEU A 215 -13.36 -2.39 9.05
C LEU A 215 -13.55 -0.88 9.01
N SER A 216 -12.64 -0.10 8.43
CA SER A 216 -12.82 1.36 8.30
C SER A 216 -14.11 1.72 7.57
N ASN A 217 -14.43 1.01 6.51
CA ASN A 217 -15.65 1.21 5.73
C ASN A 217 -16.91 0.72 6.47
N ILE A 218 -16.84 -0.43 7.17
CA ILE A 218 -17.95 -0.92 8.01
C ILE A 218 -18.25 0.05 9.15
N LEU A 219 -17.22 0.62 9.79
CA LEU A 219 -17.39 1.61 10.85
C LEU A 219 -18.14 2.84 10.35
N VAL A 220 -17.84 3.36 9.16
CA VAL A 220 -18.62 4.44 8.54
C VAL A 220 -20.08 4.02 8.36
N CYS A 221 -20.35 2.83 7.81
CA CYS A 221 -21.69 2.31 7.65
C CYS A 221 -22.45 2.23 8.99
N ALA A 222 -21.78 1.76 10.04
CA ALA A 222 -22.37 1.62 11.37
C ALA A 222 -22.68 2.96 12.05
N VAL A 223 -21.77 3.92 11.90
CA VAL A 223 -21.93 5.27 12.49
C VAL A 223 -23.16 5.97 11.91
N TYR A 224 -23.37 5.85 10.59
CA TYR A 224 -24.51 6.50 9.92
C TYR A 224 -25.81 5.69 9.96
N ASP A 225 -25.77 4.41 10.34
CA ASP A 225 -26.99 3.63 10.54
C ASP A 225 -27.71 4.06 11.83
N PRO A 226 -29.01 4.40 11.80
CA PRO A 226 -29.76 4.84 12.98
C PRO A 226 -30.08 3.67 13.94
N MET A 227 -29.14 2.76 14.12
CA MET A 227 -29.30 1.66 15.09
C MET A 227 -29.25 2.16 16.54
N PRO A 228 -29.86 1.42 17.50
CA PRO A 228 -29.74 1.71 18.92
C PRO A 228 -28.28 1.73 19.38
N ARG A 229 -27.98 2.60 20.36
CA ARG A 229 -26.61 2.76 20.91
C ARG A 229 -25.99 1.42 21.36
N ALA A 230 -26.78 0.54 21.97
CA ALA A 230 -26.32 -0.77 22.39
C ALA A 230 -25.82 -1.64 21.22
N LYS A 231 -26.56 -1.66 20.10
CA LYS A 231 -26.15 -2.41 18.91
C LYS A 231 -24.92 -1.81 18.23
N LEU A 232 -24.79 -0.47 18.24
CA LEU A 232 -23.57 0.17 17.78
C LEU A 232 -22.39 -0.21 18.66
N ALA A 233 -22.56 -0.22 19.99
CA ALA A 233 -21.49 -0.62 20.90
C ALA A 233 -21.03 -2.05 20.64
N ASP A 234 -21.97 -3.01 20.52
CA ASP A 234 -21.65 -4.41 20.21
C ASP A 234 -20.85 -4.54 18.89
N LEU A 235 -21.21 -3.74 17.87
CA LEU A 235 -20.49 -3.72 16.58
C LEU A 235 -19.07 -3.15 16.73
N LEU A 236 -18.92 -2.03 17.46
CA LEU A 236 -17.61 -1.41 17.67
C LEU A 236 -16.68 -2.31 18.50
N GLU A 237 -17.19 -2.98 19.56
CA GLU A 237 -16.44 -3.95 20.34
C GLU A 237 -15.94 -5.10 19.46
N ARG A 238 -16.81 -5.64 18.59
CA ARG A 238 -16.45 -6.68 17.63
C ARG A 238 -15.36 -6.20 16.68
N ALA A 239 -15.47 -4.99 16.13
CA ALA A 239 -14.47 -4.40 15.24
C ALA A 239 -13.12 -4.21 15.96
N CYS A 240 -13.11 -3.73 17.20
CA CYS A 240 -11.90 -3.61 18.03
C CYS A 240 -11.20 -4.95 18.22
N GLY A 241 -11.95 -6.02 18.47
CA GLY A 241 -11.38 -7.37 18.60
C GLY A 241 -10.73 -7.89 17.31
N MET A 242 -11.25 -7.49 16.15
CA MET A 242 -10.63 -7.83 14.84
C MET A 242 -9.39 -6.96 14.58
N LEU A 243 -9.43 -5.67 14.93
CA LEU A 243 -8.27 -4.78 14.82
C LEU A 243 -7.12 -5.26 15.70
N ASP A 244 -7.40 -5.73 16.94
CA ASP A 244 -6.37 -6.31 17.80
C ASP A 244 -5.71 -7.53 17.14
N ARG A 245 -6.50 -8.45 16.53
CA ARG A 245 -5.97 -9.59 15.80
C ARG A 245 -5.09 -9.19 14.61
N TYR A 246 -5.47 -8.14 13.91
CA TYR A 246 -4.64 -7.58 12.83
C TYR A 246 -3.34 -6.98 13.38
N LEU A 247 -3.43 -6.19 14.45
CA LEU A 247 -2.25 -5.61 15.11
C LEU A 247 -1.28 -6.69 15.62
N ASP A 248 -1.79 -7.83 16.08
CA ASP A 248 -0.97 -8.97 16.50
C ASP A 248 -0.17 -9.61 15.35
N THR A 249 -0.56 -9.38 14.08
CA THR A 249 0.18 -9.87 12.92
C THR A 249 1.29 -8.92 12.47
N LEU A 250 1.23 -7.66 12.86
CA LEU A 250 2.21 -6.66 12.47
C LEU A 250 3.43 -6.70 13.40
N PRO A 251 4.62 -6.41 12.88
CA PRO A 251 5.82 -6.32 13.68
C PRO A 251 5.80 -5.10 14.61
N GLU A 252 6.60 -5.14 15.68
CA GLU A 252 6.67 -4.05 16.66
C GLU A 252 7.33 -2.79 16.10
N ASP A 253 8.21 -2.93 15.10
CA ASP A 253 8.84 -1.80 14.39
C ASP A 253 7.90 -1.06 13.44
N GLY A 254 6.69 -1.59 13.23
CA GLY A 254 5.65 -1.05 12.36
C GLY A 254 5.91 -1.24 10.88
N GLY A 255 6.90 -2.04 10.50
CA GLY A 255 7.23 -2.35 9.11
C GLY A 255 6.08 -3.07 8.39
N CYS A 256 5.95 -2.81 7.10
CA CYS A 256 5.03 -3.52 6.20
C CYS A 256 5.86 -4.25 5.15
N ASP A 257 5.81 -5.57 5.16
CA ASP A 257 6.55 -6.42 4.21
C ASP A 257 6.08 -6.28 2.76
N GLU A 258 4.87 -5.74 2.55
CA GLU A 258 4.35 -5.40 1.23
C GLU A 258 4.94 -4.07 0.67
N GLY A 259 5.71 -3.33 1.47
CA GLY A 259 6.31 -2.05 1.12
C GLY A 259 5.46 -0.82 1.43
N ALA A 260 6.07 0.39 1.30
CA ALA A 260 5.44 1.67 1.66
C ALA A 260 4.16 1.96 0.85
N GLY A 261 4.05 1.47 -0.39
CA GLY A 261 2.88 1.66 -1.24
C GLY A 261 1.58 1.07 -0.68
N TYR A 262 1.69 0.00 0.10
CA TYR A 262 0.53 -0.62 0.74
C TYR A 262 0.07 0.06 2.03
N TRP A 263 0.84 1.02 2.55
CA TRP A 263 0.50 1.70 3.79
C TRP A 263 -0.91 2.32 3.78
N ASN A 264 -1.36 2.87 2.64
CA ASN A 264 -2.71 3.43 2.53
C ASN A 264 -3.81 2.44 2.93
N MET A 265 -3.61 1.16 2.58
CA MET A 265 -4.59 0.09 2.78
C MET A 265 -4.37 -0.67 4.10
N ALA A 266 -3.19 -0.52 4.70
CA ALA A 266 -2.77 -1.11 5.96
C ALA A 266 -2.79 -0.06 7.09
N GLY A 267 -1.68 0.64 7.34
CA GLY A 267 -1.57 1.65 8.39
C GLY A 267 -2.52 2.83 8.21
N GLY A 268 -2.72 3.32 6.97
CA GLY A 268 -3.68 4.38 6.67
C GLY A 268 -5.14 3.97 6.95
N ALA A 269 -5.52 2.73 6.61
CA ALA A 269 -6.85 2.23 6.93
C ALA A 269 -7.03 1.95 8.44
N LEU A 270 -5.96 1.55 9.12
CA LEU A 270 -5.96 1.47 10.59
C LEU A 270 -6.19 2.87 11.20
N LEU A 271 -5.51 3.90 10.68
CA LEU A 271 -5.72 5.28 11.10
C LEU A 271 -7.18 5.71 10.89
N ASP A 272 -7.77 5.38 9.74
CA ASP A 272 -9.19 5.67 9.47
C ASP A 272 -10.10 5.02 10.54
N CYS A 273 -9.81 3.78 10.94
CA CYS A 273 -10.55 3.10 12.03
C CYS A 273 -10.39 3.84 13.37
N LEU A 274 -9.15 4.18 13.74
CA LEU A 274 -8.85 4.83 15.03
C LEU A 274 -9.48 6.23 15.11
N GLU A 275 -9.45 7.02 14.03
CA GLU A 275 -10.11 8.33 13.97
C GLU A 275 -11.63 8.23 14.12
N ILE A 276 -12.27 7.25 13.49
CA ILE A 276 -13.71 7.03 13.63
C ILE A 276 -14.03 6.67 15.09
N LEU A 277 -13.28 5.73 15.69
CA LEU A 277 -13.45 5.34 17.09
C LEU A 277 -13.25 6.53 18.04
N GLU A 278 -12.23 7.35 17.80
CA GLU A 278 -11.99 8.56 18.58
C GLU A 278 -13.15 9.57 18.44
N LYS A 279 -13.62 9.87 17.23
CA LYS A 279 -14.74 10.79 16.98
C LYS A 279 -16.03 10.32 17.63
N VAL A 280 -16.40 9.05 17.48
CA VAL A 280 -17.67 8.52 18.04
C VAL A 280 -17.67 8.37 19.56
N THR A 281 -16.49 8.37 20.18
CA THR A 281 -16.33 8.32 21.64
C THR A 281 -15.97 9.66 22.27
N GLY A 282 -15.97 10.75 21.48
CA GLY A 282 -15.65 12.10 21.97
C GLY A 282 -14.20 12.22 22.46
N GLY A 283 -13.27 11.61 21.76
CA GLY A 283 -11.83 11.64 22.08
C GLY A 283 -11.36 10.63 23.11
N LYS A 284 -12.24 9.78 23.66
CA LYS A 284 -11.87 8.86 24.74
C LYS A 284 -11.08 7.63 24.27
N MET A 285 -11.28 7.19 23.01
CA MET A 285 -10.52 6.11 22.39
C MET A 285 -9.37 6.67 21.55
N ALA A 286 -8.39 7.28 22.19
CA ALA A 286 -7.21 7.84 21.55
C ALA A 286 -5.96 7.01 21.89
N PHE A 287 -5.39 6.32 20.91
CA PHE A 287 -4.23 5.43 21.08
C PHE A 287 -2.91 6.04 20.60
N ARG A 288 -2.77 7.37 20.72
CA ARG A 288 -1.63 8.17 20.19
C ARG A 288 -0.30 7.85 20.86
N GLN A 289 -0.32 7.28 22.07
CA GLN A 289 0.88 6.97 22.86
C GLN A 289 1.34 5.52 22.71
N ASP A 290 0.58 4.68 22.04
CA ASP A 290 0.98 3.30 21.78
C ASP A 290 2.13 3.28 20.79
N GLU A 291 3.24 2.64 21.17
CA GLU A 291 4.49 2.64 20.40
C GLU A 291 4.34 1.92 19.06
N LYS A 292 3.63 0.81 19.04
CA LYS A 292 3.38 0.05 17.82
C LYS A 292 2.55 0.85 16.81
N ILE A 293 1.48 1.52 17.28
CA ILE A 293 0.68 2.41 16.42
C ILE A 293 1.54 3.54 15.87
N ARG A 294 2.38 4.17 16.71
CA ARG A 294 3.32 5.21 16.28
C ARG A 294 4.26 4.70 15.19
N ASN A 295 4.82 3.51 15.37
CA ASN A 295 5.71 2.88 14.40
C ASN A 295 5.01 2.59 13.07
N ILE A 296 3.79 2.05 13.08
CA ILE A 296 2.99 1.78 11.89
C ILE A 296 2.69 3.07 11.13
N MET A 297 2.31 4.15 11.84
CA MET A 297 2.00 5.43 11.22
C MET A 297 3.24 6.10 10.60
N ALA A 298 4.40 5.97 11.24
CA ALA A 298 5.66 6.55 10.78
C ALA A 298 6.35 5.73 9.67
N PHE A 299 5.88 4.51 9.37
CA PHE A 299 6.55 3.61 8.41
C PHE A 299 6.84 4.25 7.04
N PRO A 300 5.94 5.00 6.37
CA PRO A 300 6.25 5.62 5.09
C PRO A 300 7.43 6.60 5.18
N ALA A 301 7.48 7.43 6.23
CA ALA A 301 8.58 8.36 6.42
C ALA A 301 9.92 7.64 6.64
N LYS A 302 9.89 6.47 7.29
CA LYS A 302 11.07 5.62 7.48
C LYS A 302 11.59 5.03 6.17
N MET A 303 10.74 4.89 5.13
CA MET A 303 11.07 4.32 3.82
C MET A 303 11.33 5.37 2.73
N GLU A 304 11.16 6.68 3.01
CA GLU A 304 11.42 7.74 2.03
C GLU A 304 12.91 7.83 1.70
N MET A 305 13.24 7.80 0.40
CA MET A 305 14.61 7.95 -0.13
C MET A 305 14.98 9.42 -0.44
N GLY A 306 13.99 10.31 -0.41
CA GLY A 306 14.08 11.72 -0.77
C GLY A 306 13.26 12.06 -2.02
N GLY A 307 12.75 13.29 -2.12
CA GLY A 307 12.06 13.79 -3.31
C GLY A 307 10.78 13.03 -3.71
N GLY A 308 10.14 12.34 -2.77
CA GLY A 308 8.95 11.51 -3.03
C GLY A 308 9.26 10.13 -3.61
N TRP A 309 10.54 9.72 -3.59
CA TRP A 309 10.96 8.37 -3.85
C TRP A 309 10.98 7.55 -2.54
N PHE A 310 10.73 6.26 -2.66
CA PHE A 310 10.70 5.32 -1.54
C PHE A 310 11.56 4.10 -1.84
N ALA A 311 12.09 3.47 -0.81
CA ALA A 311 12.69 2.14 -0.94
C ALA A 311 11.59 1.16 -1.35
N ASN A 312 11.66 0.71 -2.61
CA ASN A 312 10.59 0.00 -3.29
C ASN A 312 10.81 -1.51 -3.32
N PHE A 313 11.26 -2.08 -2.20
CA PHE A 313 11.30 -3.53 -2.03
C PHE A 313 9.89 -4.15 -2.13
N ALA A 314 9.81 -5.43 -2.49
CA ALA A 314 8.57 -6.15 -2.75
C ALA A 314 7.71 -5.52 -3.89
N ASP A 315 6.39 -5.69 -3.87
CA ASP A 315 5.48 -5.10 -4.88
C ASP A 315 5.24 -3.60 -4.65
N CYS A 316 6.27 -2.83 -4.28
CA CYS A 316 6.18 -1.40 -4.07
C CYS A 316 6.59 -0.62 -5.34
N ASP A 317 5.84 0.43 -5.65
CA ASP A 317 6.27 1.42 -6.65
C ASP A 317 7.39 2.30 -6.04
N ALA A 318 8.37 2.72 -6.83
CA ALA A 318 9.41 3.62 -6.35
C ALA A 318 8.87 5.05 -6.05
N ARG A 319 7.78 5.42 -6.72
CA ARG A 319 6.96 6.61 -6.41
C ARG A 319 5.53 6.18 -6.12
N PRO A 320 5.26 5.57 -4.97
CA PRO A 320 3.92 5.10 -4.65
C PRO A 320 2.96 6.26 -4.42
N PHE A 321 1.68 6.05 -4.77
CA PHE A 321 0.64 6.93 -4.29
C PHE A 321 0.40 6.67 -2.80
N ILE A 322 0.78 7.61 -1.96
CA ILE A 322 0.46 7.60 -0.52
C ILE A 322 -0.41 8.81 -0.24
N SER A 323 -1.52 8.61 0.48
CA SER A 323 -2.45 9.68 0.85
C SER A 323 -1.74 10.67 1.79
N GLY A 324 -1.30 11.79 1.24
CA GLY A 324 -0.56 12.81 2.00
C GLY A 324 -1.37 13.39 3.14
N GLU A 325 -2.69 13.55 2.98
CA GLU A 325 -3.58 13.99 4.05
C GLU A 325 -3.63 12.99 5.21
N ARG A 326 -3.48 11.68 4.95
CA ARG A 326 -3.40 10.66 6.01
C ARG A 326 -2.06 10.72 6.75
N LEU A 327 -0.96 10.92 6.03
CA LEU A 327 0.36 11.13 6.65
C LEU A 327 0.39 12.41 7.49
N GLU A 328 -0.18 13.51 6.97
CA GLU A 328 -0.28 14.77 7.70
C GLU A 328 -1.11 14.60 8.98
N THR A 329 -2.24 13.90 8.90
CA THR A 329 -3.09 13.56 10.05
C THR A 329 -2.33 12.69 11.05
N ALA A 330 -1.64 11.64 10.59
CA ALA A 330 -0.80 10.80 11.44
C ALA A 330 0.29 11.63 12.16
N GLY A 331 1.00 12.48 11.41
CA GLY A 331 2.04 13.33 11.97
C GLY A 331 1.52 14.28 13.04
N ARG A 332 0.38 14.91 12.82
CA ARG A 332 -0.29 15.77 13.82
C ARG A 332 -0.73 14.96 15.05
N MET A 333 -1.35 13.81 14.82
CA MET A 333 -1.80 12.92 15.90
C MET A 333 -0.64 12.48 16.80
N LEU A 334 0.51 12.16 16.21
CA LEU A 334 1.69 11.68 16.92
C LEU A 334 2.58 12.81 17.47
N GLY A 335 2.34 14.07 17.09
CA GLY A 335 3.25 15.18 17.37
C GLY A 335 4.60 15.04 16.63
N ASP A 336 4.59 14.43 15.43
CA ASP A 336 5.75 14.23 14.56
C ASP A 336 5.71 15.24 13.39
N PRO A 337 6.48 16.35 13.47
CA PRO A 337 6.47 17.39 12.44
C PRO A 337 7.09 16.93 11.12
N ALA A 338 8.02 15.97 11.13
CA ALA A 338 8.65 15.46 9.92
C ALA A 338 7.65 14.61 9.12
N LEU A 339 6.90 13.74 9.79
CA LEU A 339 5.84 12.95 9.18
C LEU A 339 4.71 13.85 8.64
N ALA A 340 4.32 14.89 9.39
CA ALA A 340 3.32 15.87 8.94
C ALA A 340 3.81 16.63 7.70
N ALA A 341 5.07 17.08 7.68
CA ALA A 341 5.67 17.77 6.54
C ALA A 341 5.76 16.87 5.30
N LEU A 342 6.09 15.58 5.46
CA LEU A 342 6.01 14.61 4.37
C LEU A 342 4.58 14.53 3.83
N GLY A 343 3.59 14.42 4.71
CA GLY A 343 2.18 14.41 4.32
C GLY A 343 1.76 15.64 3.50
N ILE A 344 2.19 16.84 3.92
CA ILE A 344 1.93 18.09 3.19
C ILE A 344 2.56 18.06 1.79
N ARG A 345 3.81 17.60 1.67
CA ARG A 345 4.49 17.48 0.36
C ARG A 345 3.82 16.46 -0.57
N MET A 346 3.27 15.39 -0.02
CA MET A 346 2.61 14.31 -0.76
C MET A 346 1.10 14.51 -0.91
N ARG A 347 0.57 15.65 -0.45
CA ARG A 347 -0.87 15.91 -0.51
C ARG A 347 -1.38 15.79 -1.95
N GLY A 348 -2.33 14.89 -2.14
CA GLY A 348 -2.86 14.55 -3.46
C GLY A 348 -4.02 15.46 -3.89
N THR A 349 -4.71 15.02 -4.92
CA THR A 349 -5.89 15.65 -5.49
C THR A 349 -7.15 14.87 -5.14
N VAL A 350 -8.32 15.50 -5.24
CA VAL A 350 -9.62 14.81 -5.08
C VAL A 350 -9.74 13.69 -6.11
N ALA A 351 -9.30 13.95 -7.36
CA ALA A 351 -9.30 12.95 -8.42
C ALA A 351 -8.45 11.72 -8.05
N ALA A 352 -7.29 11.89 -7.40
CA ALA A 352 -6.44 10.78 -6.98
C ALA A 352 -7.12 9.89 -5.93
N GLN A 353 -7.90 10.47 -5.00
CA GLN A 353 -8.67 9.72 -4.00
C GLN A 353 -9.85 8.95 -4.62
N LEU A 354 -10.33 9.37 -5.79
CA LEU A 354 -11.48 8.77 -6.46
C LEU A 354 -11.10 7.93 -7.69
N ASN A 355 -9.81 7.81 -8.05
CA ASN A 355 -9.41 7.18 -9.31
C ASN A 355 -9.62 5.66 -9.30
N ASP A 356 -8.65 4.86 -8.97
CA ASP A 356 -8.70 3.40 -9.15
C ASP A 356 -9.79 2.75 -8.27
N THR A 357 -9.72 3.00 -6.98
CA THR A 357 -10.68 2.54 -5.96
C THR A 357 -11.24 3.75 -5.20
N PRO A 358 -12.41 4.29 -5.58
CA PRO A 358 -12.88 5.58 -5.06
C PRO A 358 -13.12 5.54 -3.56
N HIS A 359 -12.40 6.38 -2.82
CA HIS A 359 -12.45 6.46 -1.37
C HIS A 359 -13.03 7.80 -0.91
N LEU A 360 -14.36 7.89 -0.85
CA LEU A 360 -15.07 9.13 -0.57
C LEU A 360 -14.72 9.74 0.80
N THR A 361 -14.49 8.90 1.83
CA THR A 361 -14.04 9.39 3.15
C THR A 361 -12.76 10.19 3.05
N ARG A 362 -11.75 9.67 2.34
CA ARG A 362 -10.44 10.33 2.18
C ARG A 362 -10.52 11.58 1.30
N ALA A 363 -11.38 11.56 0.27
CA ALA A 363 -11.66 12.76 -0.51
C ALA A 363 -12.27 13.86 0.37
N LEU A 364 -13.20 13.53 1.26
CA LEU A 364 -13.79 14.46 2.23
C LEU A 364 -12.76 14.95 3.26
N ASP A 365 -11.91 14.04 3.77
CA ASP A 365 -10.81 14.44 4.67
C ASP A 365 -9.85 15.42 3.98
N LEU A 366 -9.48 15.16 2.72
CA LEU A 366 -8.61 16.03 1.94
C LEU A 366 -9.18 17.46 1.82
N ILE A 367 -10.48 17.61 1.53
CA ILE A 367 -11.10 18.90 1.28
C ILE A 367 -11.46 19.67 2.56
N PHE A 368 -11.75 18.98 3.68
CA PHE A 368 -12.12 19.63 4.94
C PHE A 368 -10.95 19.87 5.90
N HIS A 369 -9.80 19.20 5.69
CA HIS A 369 -8.60 19.48 6.46
C HIS A 369 -7.65 20.35 5.62
N ALA A 370 -7.70 21.66 5.87
CA ALA A 370 -6.73 22.58 5.27
C ALA A 370 -5.30 22.15 5.62
N PRO A 371 -4.36 22.20 4.67
CA PRO A 371 -2.97 21.91 4.97
C PRO A 371 -2.46 22.87 6.04
N ALA A 372 -1.72 22.35 7.02
CA ALA A 372 -0.96 23.21 7.92
C ALA A 372 0.12 23.95 7.12
N GLU A 373 0.56 25.13 7.61
CA GLU A 373 1.75 25.76 7.05
C GLU A 373 2.91 24.75 7.12
N ALA A 374 3.60 24.57 5.99
CA ALA A 374 4.71 23.64 5.90
C ALA A 374 5.80 24.07 6.88
N ALA A 375 5.93 23.38 8.00
CA ALA A 375 7.12 23.48 8.81
C ALA A 375 8.33 23.06 7.95
N GLN A 376 9.47 23.75 8.11
CA GLN A 376 10.69 23.39 7.43
C GLN A 376 11.02 21.93 7.81
N ALA A 377 10.93 21.03 6.83
CA ALA A 377 11.11 19.60 7.08
C ALA A 377 12.56 19.37 7.54
N ALA A 378 12.73 18.78 8.70
CA ALA A 378 14.00 18.19 9.07
C ALA A 378 14.33 17.08 8.08
N GLU A 379 15.59 16.98 7.65
CA GLU A 379 16.05 15.87 6.83
C GLU A 379 15.73 14.54 7.54
N PRO A 380 15.21 13.53 6.81
CA PRO A 380 14.89 12.24 7.41
C PRO A 380 16.18 11.63 8.01
N GLY A 381 16.11 11.16 9.25
CA GLY A 381 17.21 10.45 9.89
C GLY A 381 17.42 9.05 9.30
N ASP A 382 18.47 8.40 9.80
CA ASP A 382 18.69 6.98 9.52
C ASP A 382 17.55 6.11 10.07
N THR A 383 17.20 5.05 9.34
CA THR A 383 16.16 4.10 9.73
C THR A 383 16.76 2.72 10.00
N TRP A 384 16.24 2.04 11.00
CA TRP A 384 16.41 0.62 11.20
C TRP A 384 15.08 -0.02 11.60
N LEU A 385 14.64 -1.00 10.84
CA LEU A 385 13.45 -1.80 11.09
C LEU A 385 13.93 -3.24 11.42
N PRO A 386 14.08 -3.59 12.71
CA PRO A 386 14.70 -4.86 13.11
C PRO A 386 13.90 -6.10 12.72
N ASP A 387 12.57 -6.00 12.75
CA ASP A 387 11.70 -7.13 12.42
C ASP A 387 11.63 -7.35 10.91
N LEU A 388 11.55 -6.26 10.14
CA LEU A 388 11.59 -6.29 8.66
C LEU A 388 13.00 -6.45 8.11
N GLN A 389 14.03 -6.22 8.94
CA GLN A 389 15.45 -6.22 8.58
C GLN A 389 15.77 -5.26 7.43
N VAL A 390 15.20 -4.06 7.47
CA VAL A 390 15.47 -2.99 6.50
C VAL A 390 16.24 -1.86 7.16
N ARG A 391 17.30 -1.42 6.49
CA ARG A 391 18.17 -0.32 6.92
C ARG A 391 18.18 0.79 5.86
N LEU A 392 17.92 2.04 6.26
CA LEU A 392 18.22 3.22 5.46
C LEU A 392 19.31 4.04 6.17
N VAL A 393 20.29 4.50 5.39
CA VAL A 393 21.42 5.33 5.87
C VAL A 393 21.59 6.51 4.92
N ARG A 394 21.89 7.70 5.47
CA ARG A 394 22.06 8.94 4.70
C ARG A 394 23.37 9.62 5.07
N ARG A 395 24.26 9.86 4.09
CA ARG A 395 25.56 10.50 4.27
C ARG A 395 25.91 11.33 3.04
N GLY A 396 26.27 12.58 3.21
CA GLY A 396 26.88 13.40 2.15
C GLY A 396 26.10 13.46 0.82
N GLY A 397 24.77 13.50 0.87
CA GLY A 397 23.88 13.46 -0.31
C GLY A 397 23.59 12.05 -0.82
N TRP A 398 24.20 11.00 -0.26
CA TRP A 398 23.86 9.62 -0.55
C TRP A 398 22.74 9.09 0.36
N THR A 399 21.85 8.29 -0.20
CA THR A 399 20.85 7.52 0.54
C THR A 399 20.92 6.07 0.10
N LEU A 400 21.23 5.19 1.05
CA LEU A 400 21.25 3.74 0.88
C LEU A 400 20.03 3.14 1.56
N ALA A 401 19.30 2.26 0.86
CA ALA A 401 18.38 1.31 1.48
C ALA A 401 18.87 -0.11 1.21
N CYS A 402 18.92 -0.96 2.23
CA CYS A 402 19.28 -2.36 2.10
C CYS A 402 18.39 -3.23 2.99
N LYS A 403 18.14 -4.48 2.55
CA LYS A 403 17.23 -5.39 3.26
C LYS A 403 17.87 -6.75 3.54
N GLY A 404 17.46 -7.36 4.66
CA GLY A 404 17.61 -8.76 4.97
C GLY A 404 16.31 -9.51 4.73
N GLY A 405 15.65 -10.01 5.78
CA GLY A 405 14.36 -10.68 5.73
C GLY A 405 14.42 -12.07 5.12
N HIS A 406 13.35 -12.46 4.44
CA HIS A 406 13.23 -13.80 3.85
C HIS A 406 12.41 -13.75 2.54
N ASN A 407 12.63 -14.75 1.67
CA ASN A 407 11.95 -14.86 0.37
C ASN A 407 10.53 -15.49 0.44
N GLY A 408 9.82 -15.26 1.54
CA GLY A 408 8.43 -15.70 1.75
C GLY A 408 7.59 -14.63 2.43
N GLU A 409 7.90 -13.36 2.18
CA GLU A 409 7.14 -12.18 2.62
C GLU A 409 5.84 -12.04 1.80
N CYS A 410 4.91 -11.22 2.27
CA CYS A 410 3.75 -10.87 1.45
C CYS A 410 4.22 -10.08 0.22
N HIS A 411 3.63 -10.39 -0.95
CA HIS A 411 4.05 -9.77 -2.21
C HIS A 411 5.56 -9.92 -2.52
N ASN A 412 6.13 -11.05 -2.15
CA ASN A 412 7.56 -11.32 -2.14
C ASN A 412 8.27 -11.17 -3.49
N HIS A 413 9.49 -10.63 -3.43
CA HIS A 413 10.55 -10.78 -4.44
C HIS A 413 11.68 -11.64 -3.86
N ASN A 414 12.47 -12.32 -4.70
CA ASN A 414 13.66 -13.05 -4.25
C ASN A 414 14.85 -12.09 -4.17
N ASP A 415 14.87 -11.23 -3.13
CA ASP A 415 15.71 -10.03 -3.05
C ASP A 415 16.44 -9.87 -1.71
N VAL A 416 16.60 -10.95 -0.94
CA VAL A 416 17.31 -10.93 0.35
C VAL A 416 18.76 -10.46 0.17
N GLY A 417 19.12 -9.35 0.82
CA GLY A 417 20.43 -8.71 0.68
C GLY A 417 20.54 -7.74 -0.49
N SER A 418 19.47 -7.47 -1.22
CA SER A 418 19.43 -6.41 -2.23
C SER A 418 19.49 -5.02 -1.61
N PHE A 419 19.82 -4.03 -2.44
CA PHE A 419 19.94 -2.64 -2.01
C PHE A 419 19.54 -1.66 -3.10
N ILE A 420 19.23 -0.44 -2.69
CA ILE A 420 18.90 0.70 -3.55
C ILE A 420 19.83 1.84 -3.12
N LEU A 421 20.42 2.56 -4.08
CA LEU A 421 21.33 3.66 -3.82
C LEU A 421 20.91 4.89 -4.60
N PHE A 422 20.73 6.01 -3.89
CA PHE A 422 20.38 7.31 -4.46
C PHE A 422 21.49 8.32 -4.16
N ARG A 423 21.62 9.31 -5.03
CA ARG A 423 22.49 10.45 -4.81
C ARG A 423 21.73 11.75 -5.07
N ASN A 424 21.77 12.67 -4.11
CA ASN A 424 21.06 13.96 -4.16
C ASN A 424 19.58 13.84 -4.56
N GLY A 425 18.91 12.78 -4.08
CA GLY A 425 17.52 12.47 -4.38
C GLY A 425 17.28 11.81 -5.75
N GLU A 426 18.33 11.51 -6.53
CA GLU A 426 18.21 10.85 -7.83
C GLU A 426 18.63 9.37 -7.74
N PRO A 427 17.88 8.46 -8.40
CA PRO A 427 18.14 7.02 -8.37
C PRO A 427 19.40 6.69 -9.19
N ALA A 428 20.32 5.93 -8.59
CA ALA A 428 21.54 5.45 -9.23
C ALA A 428 21.55 3.92 -9.38
N VAL A 429 21.46 3.18 -8.28
CA VAL A 429 21.20 1.72 -8.26
C VAL A 429 19.76 1.53 -7.80
N VAL A 430 18.99 0.79 -8.55
CA VAL A 430 17.53 0.73 -8.39
C VAL A 430 17.02 -0.67 -8.15
N ASP A 431 15.77 -0.76 -7.69
CA ASP A 431 14.93 -1.95 -7.76
C ASP A 431 13.85 -1.74 -8.81
N ALA A 432 13.54 -2.75 -9.61
CA ALA A 432 12.52 -2.66 -10.65
C ALA A 432 11.13 -2.39 -10.06
N GLY A 433 10.88 -2.91 -8.86
CA GLY A 433 9.60 -2.80 -8.18
C GLY A 433 8.48 -3.57 -8.89
N ASN A 434 7.28 -3.00 -8.88
CA ASN A 434 6.05 -3.69 -9.25
C ASN A 434 5.66 -3.52 -10.73
N MET A 435 4.89 -4.49 -11.23
CA MET A 435 4.25 -4.51 -12.56
C MET A 435 2.72 -4.50 -12.42
N VAL A 436 2.02 -4.33 -13.54
CA VAL A 436 0.56 -4.51 -13.58
C VAL A 436 0.20 -5.93 -13.15
N TYR A 437 -0.70 -6.05 -12.18
CA TYR A 437 -1.14 -7.33 -11.66
C TYR A 437 -1.95 -8.13 -12.69
N THR A 438 -1.61 -9.41 -12.81
CA THR A 438 -2.30 -10.39 -13.64
C THR A 438 -2.65 -11.62 -12.81
N ALA A 439 -3.39 -12.57 -13.37
CA ALA A 439 -3.64 -13.86 -12.70
C ALA A 439 -2.31 -14.58 -12.34
N LYS A 440 -1.27 -14.41 -13.16
CA LYS A 440 0.08 -14.99 -12.93
C LYS A 440 0.72 -14.43 -11.66
N THR A 441 0.51 -13.16 -11.36
CA THR A 441 1.08 -12.49 -10.17
C THR A 441 0.69 -13.18 -8.86
N PHE A 442 -0.50 -13.77 -8.80
CA PHE A 442 -1.06 -14.44 -7.61
C PHE A 442 -1.11 -15.97 -7.75
N SER A 443 -0.30 -16.55 -8.62
CA SER A 443 -0.23 -18.00 -8.86
C SER A 443 1.17 -18.55 -8.54
N ALA A 444 1.32 -19.86 -8.63
CA ALA A 444 2.63 -20.54 -8.54
C ALA A 444 3.63 -20.06 -9.62
N GLU A 445 3.13 -19.46 -10.70
CA GLU A 445 3.95 -18.91 -11.78
C GLU A 445 4.50 -17.50 -11.47
N ARG A 446 4.21 -16.90 -10.30
CA ARG A 446 4.72 -15.60 -9.90
C ARG A 446 6.22 -15.46 -10.16
N TYR A 447 6.99 -16.45 -9.72
CA TYR A 447 8.46 -16.44 -9.81
C TYR A 447 9.02 -16.68 -11.21
N THR A 448 8.16 -16.71 -12.24
CA THR A 448 8.56 -16.61 -13.66
C THR A 448 8.49 -15.17 -14.18
N LEU A 449 7.96 -14.22 -13.39
CA LEU A 449 8.02 -12.80 -13.69
C LEU A 449 9.43 -12.29 -13.42
N TRP A 450 10.00 -11.56 -14.38
CA TRP A 450 11.40 -11.16 -14.30
C TRP A 450 11.71 -10.23 -13.11
N ASN A 451 10.78 -9.32 -12.79
CA ASN A 451 10.97 -8.32 -11.72
C ASN A 451 10.97 -8.90 -10.30
N VAL A 452 10.54 -10.15 -10.11
CA VAL A 452 10.55 -10.82 -8.80
C VAL A 452 11.68 -11.82 -8.65
N GLN A 453 12.46 -12.07 -9.71
CA GLN A 453 13.57 -13.03 -9.74
C GLN A 453 14.86 -12.40 -9.19
N ALA A 454 15.65 -13.17 -8.44
CA ALA A 454 16.89 -12.70 -7.85
C ALA A 454 17.90 -12.18 -8.88
N GLU A 455 17.85 -12.69 -10.11
CA GLU A 455 18.69 -12.29 -11.22
C GLU A 455 18.41 -10.85 -11.73
N TRP A 456 17.37 -10.21 -11.22
CA TRP A 456 17.01 -8.82 -11.53
C TRP A 456 17.09 -7.89 -10.33
N HIS A 457 17.67 -8.38 -9.23
CA HIS A 457 17.99 -7.60 -8.04
C HIS A 457 19.51 -7.42 -7.90
N ASN A 458 19.93 -6.56 -6.98
CA ASN A 458 21.33 -6.22 -6.77
C ASN A 458 22.04 -7.28 -5.93
N LEU A 459 22.21 -8.47 -6.50
CA LEU A 459 22.60 -9.71 -5.82
C LEU A 459 23.69 -10.48 -6.55
N PRO A 460 24.46 -11.34 -5.85
CA PRO A 460 25.34 -12.32 -6.49
C PRO A 460 24.55 -13.56 -6.95
N ILE A 461 25.00 -14.16 -8.04
CA ILE A 461 24.58 -15.47 -8.54
C ILE A 461 25.78 -16.40 -8.37
N ILE A 462 25.62 -17.51 -7.68
CA ILE A 462 26.70 -18.44 -7.33
C ILE A 462 26.57 -19.74 -8.12
N GLY A 463 27.55 -20.05 -8.98
CA GLY A 463 27.52 -21.26 -9.80
C GLY A 463 26.27 -21.38 -10.70
N GLY A 464 25.68 -20.24 -11.10
CA GLY A 464 24.42 -20.19 -11.83
C GLY A 464 23.18 -20.36 -10.96
N HIS A 465 23.32 -20.46 -9.63
CA HIS A 465 22.21 -20.57 -8.71
C HIS A 465 21.79 -19.17 -8.19
N ALA A 466 20.52 -18.84 -8.40
CA ALA A 466 19.86 -17.69 -7.82
C ALA A 466 19.18 -18.02 -6.48
N GLN A 467 18.74 -17.02 -5.75
CA GLN A 467 17.95 -17.22 -4.53
C GLN A 467 16.61 -17.90 -4.84
N LYS A 468 16.11 -18.68 -3.87
CA LYS A 468 14.85 -19.41 -3.99
C LYS A 468 13.75 -18.73 -3.16
N GLN A 469 12.51 -18.91 -3.61
CA GLN A 469 11.33 -18.45 -2.86
C GLN A 469 11.08 -19.34 -1.63
N GLY A 470 10.43 -18.76 -0.63
CA GLY A 470 9.98 -19.44 0.57
C GLY A 470 10.59 -18.89 1.86
N ARG A 471 9.86 -19.03 2.95
CA ARG A 471 10.22 -18.45 4.25
C ARG A 471 11.54 -19.02 4.83
N ASP A 472 11.88 -20.23 4.47
CA ASP A 472 13.12 -20.86 4.90
C ASP A 472 14.36 -20.28 4.19
N HIS A 473 14.16 -19.57 3.06
CA HIS A 473 15.20 -18.86 2.33
C HIS A 473 15.34 -17.44 2.86
N ALA A 474 16.25 -17.23 3.80
CA ALA A 474 16.34 -16.03 4.63
C ALA A 474 17.79 -15.59 4.85
N ALA A 475 17.96 -14.30 5.14
CA ALA A 475 19.21 -13.77 5.69
C ALA A 475 19.48 -14.34 7.08
N ARG A 476 20.77 -14.50 7.40
CA ARG A 476 21.23 -14.91 8.72
C ARG A 476 22.20 -13.88 9.29
N ASN A 477 22.34 -13.87 10.62
CA ASN A 477 23.31 -13.01 11.31
C ASN A 477 23.19 -11.52 10.93
N VAL A 478 21.98 -11.03 10.68
CA VAL A 478 21.72 -9.65 10.28
C VAL A 478 22.07 -8.71 11.43
N LYS A 479 22.96 -7.73 11.17
CA LYS A 479 23.44 -6.76 12.15
C LYS A 479 23.39 -5.36 11.57
N ARG A 480 22.73 -4.46 12.29
CA ARG A 480 22.87 -3.02 12.05
C ARG A 480 24.29 -2.56 12.38
N THR A 481 24.89 -1.80 11.49
CA THR A 481 26.13 -1.03 11.75
C THR A 481 25.82 0.47 11.75
N PRO A 482 26.73 1.34 12.24
CA PRO A 482 26.52 2.78 12.17
C PRO A 482 26.28 3.27 10.73
N ASP A 483 26.99 2.72 9.77
CA ASP A 483 27.02 3.18 8.39
C ASP A 483 26.33 2.24 7.39
N GLY A 484 25.61 1.21 7.88
CA GLY A 484 24.92 0.26 7.02
C GLY A 484 24.41 -0.97 7.73
N MET A 485 24.75 -2.14 7.16
CA MET A 485 24.29 -3.44 7.64
C MET A 485 25.26 -4.55 7.24
N GLU A 486 25.38 -5.58 8.06
CA GLU A 486 26.03 -6.85 7.76
C GLU A 486 25.03 -7.99 7.81
N LEU A 487 25.14 -8.96 6.90
CA LEU A 487 24.30 -10.14 6.89
C LEU A 487 24.97 -11.31 6.16
N ASP A 488 24.51 -12.54 6.45
CA ASP A 488 24.89 -13.74 5.71
C ASP A 488 23.75 -14.17 4.78
N LEU A 489 24.04 -14.21 3.49
CA LEU A 489 23.08 -14.52 2.43
C LEU A 489 22.97 -16.01 2.11
N ALA A 490 23.86 -16.87 2.65
CA ALA A 490 23.89 -18.31 2.29
C ALA A 490 22.54 -19.00 2.48
N GLY A 491 21.76 -18.55 3.50
CA GLY A 491 20.43 -19.08 3.78
C GLY A 491 19.36 -18.76 2.75
N ALA A 492 19.55 -17.76 1.90
CA ALA A 492 18.60 -17.37 0.87
C ALA A 492 18.70 -18.23 -0.40
N TYR A 493 19.79 -18.97 -0.56
CA TYR A 493 20.03 -19.89 -1.68
C TYR A 493 19.66 -21.33 -1.27
N GLY A 494 19.44 -22.19 -2.26
CA GLY A 494 19.27 -23.60 -2.01
C GLY A 494 20.59 -24.30 -1.63
N GLU A 495 20.50 -25.47 -1.02
CA GLU A 495 21.69 -26.28 -0.66
C GLU A 495 22.53 -26.68 -1.87
N ASP A 496 21.89 -26.77 -3.04
CA ASP A 496 22.49 -27.07 -4.36
C ASP A 496 23.43 -25.95 -4.84
N ALA A 497 23.33 -24.75 -4.33
CA ALA A 497 24.29 -23.68 -4.59
C ALA A 497 25.66 -23.89 -3.94
N GLY A 498 25.80 -24.88 -3.03
CA GLY A 498 27.07 -25.23 -2.42
C GLY A 498 27.75 -24.16 -1.60
N ILE A 499 26.97 -23.21 -1.02
CA ILE A 499 27.47 -22.06 -0.26
C ILE A 499 27.70 -22.47 1.19
N GLY A 500 28.95 -22.32 1.69
CA GLY A 500 29.28 -22.51 3.10
C GLY A 500 28.96 -21.27 3.92
N SER A 501 29.36 -20.08 3.42
CA SER A 501 28.99 -18.76 3.95
C SER A 501 29.04 -17.73 2.83
N LEU A 502 28.20 -16.70 2.91
CA LEU A 502 28.18 -15.58 1.96
C LEU A 502 27.85 -14.28 2.72
N LYS A 503 28.90 -13.69 3.30
CA LYS A 503 28.74 -12.47 4.08
C LYS A 503 28.71 -11.25 3.15
N ARG A 504 27.67 -10.42 3.30
CA ARG A 504 27.55 -9.11 2.65
C ARG A 504 27.64 -8.00 3.68
N THR A 505 28.40 -6.95 3.37
CA THR A 505 28.57 -5.77 4.22
C THR A 505 28.33 -4.51 3.40
N PHE A 506 27.48 -3.65 3.92
CA PHE A 506 27.24 -2.30 3.41
C PHE A 506 27.85 -1.28 4.35
N ALA A 507 28.62 -0.33 3.82
CA ALA A 507 29.17 0.81 4.56
C ALA A 507 29.05 2.07 3.70
N LEU A 508 28.21 3.01 4.13
CA LEU A 508 27.98 4.28 3.46
C LEU A 508 28.67 5.40 4.22
N ASP A 509 29.49 6.19 3.53
CA ASP A 509 30.06 7.43 4.04
C ASP A 509 29.77 8.61 3.10
N GLU A 510 30.37 9.77 3.35
CA GLU A 510 30.17 10.96 2.52
C GLU A 510 30.72 10.80 1.09
N SER A 511 31.67 9.88 0.87
CA SER A 511 32.28 9.61 -0.43
C SER A 511 31.44 8.64 -1.27
N GLY A 512 30.59 7.82 -0.63
CA GLY A 512 29.72 6.85 -1.28
C GLY A 512 29.55 5.54 -0.53
N LEU A 513 29.12 4.49 -1.26
CA LEU A 513 28.88 3.17 -0.71
C LEU A 513 30.08 2.24 -0.99
N LYS A 514 30.54 1.55 0.05
CA LYS A 514 31.36 0.38 -0.05
C LYS A 514 30.53 -0.88 0.21
N LEU A 515 30.41 -1.72 -0.82
CA LEU A 515 29.78 -3.04 -0.76
C LEU A 515 30.87 -4.10 -0.75
N THR A 516 30.89 -4.98 0.26
CA THR A 516 31.82 -6.09 0.34
C THR A 516 31.06 -7.41 0.43
N ASP A 517 31.40 -8.34 -0.47
CA ASP A 517 30.91 -9.73 -0.43
C ASP A 517 32.09 -10.69 -0.17
N GLU A 518 31.97 -11.51 0.87
CA GLU A 518 32.94 -12.53 1.24
C GLU A 518 32.26 -13.91 1.17
N GLY A 519 32.74 -14.77 0.27
CA GLY A 519 32.19 -16.10 0.05
C GLY A 519 33.16 -17.21 0.39
N LEU A 520 32.62 -18.27 1.00
CA LEU A 520 33.24 -19.59 1.12
C LEU A 520 32.29 -20.61 0.52
N LEU A 521 32.72 -21.27 -0.54
CA LEU A 521 31.94 -22.25 -1.28
C LEU A 521 32.48 -23.65 -1.00
N ARG A 522 31.64 -24.68 -1.12
CA ARG A 522 32.02 -26.08 -0.92
C ARG A 522 32.99 -26.59 -2.01
N GLU A 523 32.88 -26.00 -3.20
CA GLU A 523 33.75 -26.26 -4.35
C GLU A 523 33.94 -24.98 -5.17
N ALA A 524 34.94 -24.96 -6.05
CA ALA A 524 35.21 -23.81 -6.90
C ALA A 524 34.09 -23.58 -7.92
N GLN A 525 33.43 -22.45 -7.88
CA GLN A 525 32.32 -22.04 -8.76
C GLN A 525 32.56 -20.65 -9.33
N GLU A 526 31.91 -20.35 -10.45
CA GLU A 526 31.81 -19.00 -10.98
C GLU A 526 30.85 -18.19 -10.12
N THR A 527 31.13 -16.91 -9.95
CA THR A 527 30.25 -15.98 -9.23
C THR A 527 30.00 -14.78 -10.12
N GLU A 528 28.77 -14.38 -10.22
CA GLU A 528 28.34 -13.22 -11.00
C GLU A 528 27.65 -12.22 -10.06
N TRP A 529 28.01 -10.95 -10.15
CA TRP A 529 27.34 -9.87 -9.42
C TRP A 529 26.42 -9.12 -10.38
N ILE A 530 25.18 -8.95 -9.97
CA ILE A 530 24.15 -8.22 -10.73
C ILE A 530 23.94 -6.86 -10.08
N PHE A 531 23.94 -5.81 -10.90
CA PHE A 531 23.48 -4.47 -10.49
C PHE A 531 22.46 -3.95 -11.50
N LEU A 532 21.33 -3.44 -11.01
CA LEU A 532 20.31 -2.80 -11.82
C LEU A 532 20.48 -1.28 -11.72
N LEU A 533 20.80 -0.66 -12.86
CA LEU A 533 21.11 0.77 -12.92
C LEU A 533 20.00 1.54 -13.67
N ARG A 534 19.83 2.79 -13.26
CA ARG A 534 18.91 3.71 -13.94
C ARG A 534 19.46 4.17 -15.29
N GLU A 535 20.75 4.46 -15.34
CA GLU A 535 21.43 5.02 -16.50
C GLU A 535 22.28 3.96 -17.22
N LYS A 536 22.52 4.18 -18.54
CA LYS A 536 23.34 3.30 -19.36
C LYS A 536 24.77 3.20 -18.81
N PRO A 537 25.25 1.97 -18.51
CA PRO A 537 26.61 1.79 -18.02
C PRO A 537 27.63 1.76 -19.15
N GLU A 538 28.77 2.37 -18.90
CA GLU A 538 29.99 2.28 -19.69
C GLU A 538 31.09 1.64 -18.87
N TRP A 539 31.88 0.77 -19.47
CA TRP A 539 32.99 0.08 -18.80
C TRP A 539 34.33 0.60 -19.27
N GLU A 540 35.16 1.03 -18.36
CA GLU A 540 36.51 1.49 -18.64
C GLU A 540 37.45 1.16 -17.47
N ASN A 541 38.52 0.37 -17.72
CA ASN A 541 39.62 0.12 -16.78
C ASN A 541 39.17 -0.33 -15.35
N GLY A 542 38.23 -1.29 -15.29
CA GLY A 542 37.71 -1.77 -13.99
C GLY A 542 36.69 -0.85 -13.32
N MET A 543 36.17 0.13 -14.05
CA MET A 543 35.20 1.09 -13.57
C MET A 543 33.96 1.10 -14.45
N ILE A 544 32.78 1.07 -13.84
CA ILE A 544 31.49 1.31 -14.50
C ILE A 544 31.16 2.78 -14.28
N ARG A 545 30.75 3.47 -15.35
CA ARG A 545 30.18 4.81 -15.33
C ARG A 545 28.74 4.77 -15.80
N ALA A 546 27.83 5.33 -15.02
CA ALA A 546 26.41 5.41 -15.38
C ALA A 546 25.83 6.75 -14.87
N GLY A 547 25.64 7.72 -15.76
CA GLY A 547 25.28 9.08 -15.39
C GLY A 547 26.26 9.69 -14.38
N SER A 548 25.78 10.09 -13.21
CA SER A 548 26.60 10.66 -12.14
C SER A 548 27.23 9.61 -11.21
N LEU A 549 27.04 8.31 -11.48
CA LEU A 549 27.55 7.20 -10.67
C LEU A 549 28.84 6.64 -11.28
N GLU A 550 29.83 6.37 -10.44
CA GLU A 550 30.99 5.52 -10.74
C GLU A 550 31.01 4.33 -9.79
N ILE A 551 31.26 3.12 -10.32
CA ILE A 551 31.44 1.90 -9.54
C ILE A 551 32.83 1.35 -9.85
N ARG A 552 33.73 1.45 -8.88
CA ARG A 552 35.03 0.79 -8.96
C ARG A 552 34.85 -0.69 -8.62
N CYS A 553 35.20 -1.55 -9.54
CA CYS A 553 35.07 -2.99 -9.44
C CYS A 553 36.40 -3.64 -9.07
N PRO A 554 36.38 -4.80 -8.37
CA PRO A 554 37.56 -5.64 -8.18
C PRO A 554 38.20 -6.05 -9.51
N GLU A 555 39.52 -6.29 -9.51
CA GLU A 555 40.23 -6.79 -10.68
C GLU A 555 39.79 -8.20 -11.08
N GLY A 556 39.86 -8.49 -12.38
CA GLY A 556 39.63 -9.83 -12.92
C GLY A 556 38.15 -10.17 -13.15
N LEU A 557 37.26 -9.20 -13.08
CA LEU A 557 35.86 -9.36 -13.46
C LEU A 557 35.66 -9.08 -14.95
N GLU A 558 34.82 -9.91 -15.58
CA GLU A 558 34.30 -9.70 -16.94
C GLU A 558 32.99 -8.91 -16.86
N PHE A 559 32.93 -7.81 -17.61
CA PHE A 559 31.78 -6.95 -17.65
C PHE A 559 30.92 -7.24 -18.89
N SER A 560 29.60 -7.30 -18.68
CA SER A 560 28.60 -7.10 -19.73
C SER A 560 27.39 -6.35 -19.18
N ALA A 561 26.61 -5.75 -20.05
CA ALA A 561 25.38 -5.08 -19.65
C ALA A 561 24.30 -5.31 -20.70
N GLU A 562 23.07 -5.43 -20.26
CA GLU A 562 21.90 -5.53 -21.12
C GLU A 562 20.89 -4.44 -20.84
N GLU A 563 20.29 -3.94 -21.89
CA GLU A 563 19.18 -3.01 -21.80
C GLU A 563 17.86 -3.77 -21.57
N LYS A 564 17.10 -3.34 -20.59
CA LYS A 564 15.74 -3.83 -20.32
C LYS A 564 14.73 -2.73 -20.61
N PRO A 565 14.10 -2.72 -21.79
CA PRO A 565 13.00 -1.80 -22.07
C PRO A 565 11.85 -2.00 -21.08
N VAL A 566 11.37 -0.91 -20.49
CA VAL A 566 10.24 -0.94 -19.56
C VAL A 566 8.96 -0.73 -20.35
N THR A 567 8.28 -1.82 -20.67
CA THR A 567 7.04 -1.84 -21.45
C THR A 567 5.78 -1.99 -20.60
N ASP A 568 5.93 -2.37 -19.32
CA ASP A 568 4.80 -2.46 -18.38
C ASP A 568 4.32 -1.07 -18.00
N ALA A 569 3.01 -0.83 -18.10
CA ALA A 569 2.41 0.49 -17.91
C ALA A 569 2.52 1.01 -16.46
N ARG A 570 2.59 0.14 -15.45
CA ARG A 570 2.78 0.52 -14.05
C ARG A 570 4.24 0.86 -13.79
N MET A 571 5.15 -0.02 -14.17
CA MET A 571 6.59 0.17 -13.99
C MET A 571 7.10 1.41 -14.73
N ALA A 572 6.56 1.70 -15.93
CA ALA A 572 6.92 2.87 -16.74
C ALA A 572 6.60 4.22 -16.06
N ARG A 573 5.72 4.25 -15.08
CA ARG A 573 5.46 5.46 -14.27
C ARG A 573 6.64 5.81 -13.37
N ASN A 574 7.39 4.80 -12.91
CA ASN A 574 8.58 4.97 -12.08
C ASN A 574 9.85 5.05 -12.94
N TRP A 575 9.94 4.18 -13.94
CA TRP A 575 11.12 3.98 -14.78
C TRP A 575 10.78 4.17 -16.26
N PRO A 576 10.56 5.42 -16.74
CA PRO A 576 10.30 5.65 -18.17
C PRO A 576 11.54 5.31 -19.01
N GLY A 577 11.33 4.60 -20.13
CA GLY A 577 12.39 4.18 -21.04
C GLY A 577 12.93 2.79 -20.72
N SER A 578 14.14 2.69 -20.22
CA SER A 578 14.82 1.42 -19.96
C SER A 578 15.51 1.40 -18.61
N LEU A 579 15.73 0.20 -18.09
CA LEU A 579 16.66 -0.11 -17.00
C LEU A 579 17.86 -0.88 -17.58
N TRP A 580 18.99 -0.86 -16.89
CA TRP A 580 20.21 -1.50 -17.33
C TRP A 580 20.65 -2.53 -16.32
N ARG A 581 20.72 -3.79 -16.74
CA ARG A 581 21.24 -4.89 -15.91
C ARG A 581 22.72 -5.09 -16.23
N VAL A 582 23.56 -4.88 -15.23
CA VAL A 582 25.00 -5.10 -15.28
C VAL A 582 25.31 -6.51 -14.79
N HIS A 583 26.22 -7.18 -15.45
CA HIS A 583 26.78 -8.48 -15.14
C HIS A 583 28.28 -8.35 -14.93
N LEU A 584 28.76 -8.75 -13.77
CA LEU A 584 30.17 -8.78 -13.41
C LEU A 584 30.56 -10.22 -13.05
N ARG A 585 31.18 -10.93 -13.98
CA ARG A 585 31.52 -12.35 -13.81
C ARG A 585 32.94 -12.53 -13.31
N GLY A 586 33.07 -13.23 -12.19
CA GLY A 586 34.34 -13.60 -11.60
C GLY A 586 34.79 -15.00 -12.04
N ARG A 587 36.08 -15.28 -11.89
CA ARG A 587 36.64 -16.61 -12.18
C ARG A 587 36.17 -17.64 -11.15
N LYS A 588 36.21 -18.92 -11.54
CA LYS A 588 35.96 -20.05 -10.62
C LYS A 588 36.87 -19.99 -9.41
N THR A 589 36.28 -19.96 -8.21
CA THR A 589 36.98 -20.01 -6.93
C THR A 589 36.08 -20.62 -5.86
N ASP A 590 36.65 -21.21 -4.83
CA ASP A 590 35.95 -21.64 -3.63
C ASP A 590 35.95 -20.61 -2.51
N ARG A 591 36.75 -19.54 -2.68
CA ARG A 591 36.81 -18.42 -1.73
C ARG A 591 37.01 -17.12 -2.49
N PHE A 592 36.24 -16.09 -2.11
CA PHE A 592 36.41 -14.75 -2.66
C PHE A 592 36.15 -13.68 -1.61
N ARG A 593 36.74 -12.50 -1.83
CA ARG A 593 36.38 -11.23 -1.22
C ARG A 593 36.31 -10.20 -2.33
N MET A 594 35.12 -9.67 -2.57
CA MET A 594 34.85 -8.66 -3.60
C MET A 594 34.40 -7.36 -2.96
N GLU A 595 35.07 -6.29 -3.31
CA GLU A 595 34.77 -4.95 -2.79
C GLU A 595 34.44 -4.02 -3.94
N PHE A 596 33.20 -3.54 -3.96
CA PHE A 596 32.69 -2.57 -4.92
C PHE A 596 32.58 -1.21 -4.24
N VAL A 597 33.13 -0.16 -4.86
CA VAL A 597 33.04 1.19 -4.33
C VAL A 597 32.21 2.06 -5.28
N PHE A 598 31.05 2.48 -4.80
CA PHE A 598 30.14 3.36 -5.51
C PHE A 598 30.43 4.79 -5.08
N SER A 599 30.77 5.65 -6.03
CA SER A 599 31.15 7.03 -5.79
C SER A 599 30.53 7.97 -6.82
N ALA A 600 30.69 9.26 -6.58
CA ALA A 600 30.28 10.27 -7.52
C ALA A 600 31.24 10.33 -8.71
N SER A 601 30.70 10.45 -9.93
CA SER A 601 31.52 10.81 -11.10
C SER A 601 32.11 12.20 -10.90
N GLY A 602 33.42 12.34 -11.12
CA GLY A 602 34.12 13.63 -11.09
C GLY A 602 33.77 14.54 -12.28
N ARG A 603 32.93 14.10 -13.20
CA ARG A 603 32.42 14.92 -14.30
C ARG A 603 31.08 15.53 -13.85
N GLU A 604 31.03 16.85 -13.71
CA GLU A 604 29.77 17.59 -13.66
C GLU A 604 29.00 17.30 -14.96
N ALA A 605 27.68 16.96 -14.84
CA ALA A 605 26.80 16.67 -15.94
C ALA A 605 26.40 17.93 -16.71
#